data_834d75a2df5d65870b6c420e72c06805
#
_entry.id   834d75a2df5d65870b6c420e72c06805
#
_cell.length_a   1.000
_cell.length_b   1.000
_cell.length_c   1.000
_cell.angle_alpha   90.00
_cell.angle_beta   90.00
_cell.angle_gamma   90.00
#
_symmetry.space_group_name_H-M   'P 1'
#
loop_
_entity.id
_entity.type
_entity.pdbx_description
1 polymer ?
#
loop_
_entity_poly.entity_id
_entity_poly.type
_entity_poly.pdbx_seq_one_letter_code
_entity_poly.pdbx_strand_id
1 'polypeptide(L)'
;MNEATPPQEERVAALNGLGTSRKRVEDARFTQGKGNYVDDLKLPGMLFGDFVRSPYAHARVKAINTEKALALPGVHAVLTAADLEPLGLHWMPTLAGDKQMVLADGKVLFQGQEVAFVVADDRYAASDGVAAVQVEDVERPVLVDPFKAELDGAPVLREDIADQKEGAHGARRHPNHIFTWESGDRATTEAVLAEAEVCLLYTSD
;
A
#
# COMPACT_ATOMS: atom_id res chain seq x y z
N MET A 1 -24.09 47.84 -26.48
CA MET A 1 -23.46 46.82 -27.35
C MET A 1 -23.10 45.65 -26.46
N ASN A 2 -23.86 44.56 -26.63
CA ASN A 2 -23.51 43.34 -25.90
C ASN A 2 -22.35 42.67 -26.67
N GLU A 3 -21.15 42.72 -26.13
CA GLU A 3 -20.06 41.90 -26.60
C GLU A 3 -20.46 40.43 -26.35
N ALA A 4 -20.60 39.68 -27.43
CA ALA A 4 -20.90 38.24 -27.33
C ALA A 4 -19.76 37.56 -26.55
N THR A 5 -20.10 36.83 -25.50
CA THR A 5 -19.13 36.03 -24.77
C THR A 5 -18.51 35.01 -25.75
N PRO A 6 -17.16 35.01 -25.89
CA PRO A 6 -16.50 34.12 -26.84
C PRO A 6 -16.81 32.64 -26.49
N PRO A 7 -16.79 31.73 -27.49
CA PRO A 7 -16.98 30.31 -27.27
C PRO A 7 -16.04 29.75 -26.20
N GLN A 8 -16.46 28.73 -25.48
CA GLN A 8 -15.70 28.13 -24.37
C GLN A 8 -14.27 27.72 -24.78
N GLU A 9 -14.10 27.26 -26.02
CA GLU A 9 -12.80 26.88 -26.58
C GLU A 9 -11.84 28.08 -26.73
N GLU A 10 -12.34 29.26 -27.13
CA GLU A 10 -11.51 30.48 -27.23
C GLU A 10 -11.16 31.04 -25.84
N ARG A 11 -12.05 30.89 -24.85
CA ARG A 11 -11.76 31.27 -23.47
C ARG A 11 -10.67 30.38 -22.83
N VAL A 12 -10.68 29.08 -23.14
CA VAL A 12 -9.68 28.12 -22.66
C VAL A 12 -8.32 28.37 -23.32
N ALA A 13 -8.31 28.73 -24.61
CA ALA A 13 -7.08 29.08 -25.33
C ALA A 13 -6.43 30.38 -24.82
N ALA A 14 -7.22 31.32 -24.29
CA ALA A 14 -6.73 32.56 -23.69
C ALA A 14 -6.12 32.38 -22.30
N LEU A 15 -6.49 31.30 -21.58
CA LEU A 15 -5.91 30.92 -20.30
C LEU A 15 -4.59 30.15 -20.53
N ASN A 16 -3.49 30.87 -20.69
CA ASN A 16 -2.15 30.31 -20.93
C ASN A 16 -1.72 29.41 -19.75
N GLY A 17 -2.22 28.17 -19.70
CA GLY A 17 -1.91 27.20 -18.66
C GLY A 17 -3.07 26.29 -18.28
N LEU A 18 -3.96 26.75 -17.42
CA LEU A 18 -5.10 25.99 -16.95
C LEU A 18 -6.09 25.69 -18.10
N GLY A 19 -6.49 24.42 -18.24
CA GLY A 19 -7.44 23.98 -19.27
C GLY A 19 -6.86 23.80 -20.69
N THR A 20 -5.57 24.09 -20.92
CA THR A 20 -4.92 23.83 -22.21
C THR A 20 -4.28 22.45 -22.24
N SER A 21 -4.48 21.71 -23.36
CA SER A 21 -3.81 20.44 -23.61
C SER A 21 -2.35 20.69 -23.94
N ARG A 22 -1.47 20.53 -22.94
CA ARG A 22 -0.02 20.63 -23.14
C ARG A 22 0.59 19.23 -23.16
N LYS A 23 1.45 18.97 -24.15
CA LYS A 23 2.26 17.77 -24.18
C LYS A 23 3.37 17.86 -23.14
N ARG A 24 3.68 16.80 -22.45
CA ARG A 24 4.85 16.72 -21.57
C ARG A 24 6.11 16.77 -22.38
N VAL A 25 7.18 17.30 -21.79
CA VAL A 25 8.51 17.37 -22.47
C VAL A 25 9.00 15.98 -22.87
N GLU A 26 8.66 14.95 -22.08
CA GLU A 26 9.07 13.56 -22.31
C GLU A 26 8.20 12.78 -23.30
N ASP A 27 7.03 13.27 -23.66
CA ASP A 27 6.06 12.51 -24.50
C ASP A 27 6.71 12.06 -25.82
N ALA A 28 7.54 12.89 -26.44
CA ALA A 28 8.20 12.57 -27.68
C ALA A 28 9.14 11.34 -27.58
N ARG A 29 9.86 11.20 -26.46
CA ARG A 29 10.75 10.04 -26.25
C ARG A 29 9.96 8.80 -25.83
N PHE A 30 8.90 8.95 -25.03
CA PHE A 30 8.10 7.83 -24.58
C PHE A 30 7.33 7.17 -25.73
N THR A 31 6.72 7.97 -26.60
CA THR A 31 5.99 7.45 -27.77
C THR A 31 6.91 6.79 -28.82
N GLN A 32 8.22 7.03 -28.75
CA GLN A 32 9.24 6.42 -29.60
C GLN A 32 9.92 5.20 -28.94
N GLY A 33 9.44 4.74 -27.78
CA GLY A 33 10.08 3.65 -27.05
C GLY A 33 11.45 3.99 -26.44
N LYS A 34 11.75 5.29 -26.29
CA LYS A 34 13.02 5.80 -25.70
C LYS A 34 12.83 6.20 -24.23
N GLY A 35 11.80 5.67 -23.58
CA GLY A 35 11.58 5.83 -22.14
C GLY A 35 12.67 5.09 -21.36
N ASN A 36 12.91 5.53 -20.13
CA ASN A 36 13.76 4.84 -19.18
C ASN A 36 13.09 4.88 -17.82
N TYR A 37 12.47 3.78 -17.45
CA TYR A 37 11.80 3.56 -16.18
C TYR A 37 12.68 2.74 -15.25
N VAL A 38 12.31 2.61 -13.99
CA VAL A 38 13.08 1.84 -13.00
C VAL A 38 13.32 0.40 -13.48
N ASP A 39 12.34 -0.20 -14.13
CA ASP A 39 12.42 -1.59 -14.63
C ASP A 39 13.33 -1.76 -15.85
N ASP A 40 13.69 -0.66 -16.53
CA ASP A 40 14.63 -0.65 -17.66
C ASP A 40 16.09 -0.52 -17.19
N LEU A 41 16.32 -0.22 -15.89
CA LEU A 41 17.67 -0.08 -15.34
C LEU A 41 18.37 -1.44 -15.30
N LYS A 42 19.57 -1.48 -15.87
CA LYS A 42 20.44 -2.66 -15.86
C LYS A 42 21.83 -2.24 -15.39
N LEU A 43 22.21 -2.73 -14.23
CA LEU A 43 23.53 -2.48 -13.64
C LEU A 43 24.37 -3.76 -13.69
N PRO A 44 25.71 -3.65 -13.88
CA PRO A 44 26.57 -4.82 -13.75
C PRO A 44 26.45 -5.48 -12.38
N GLY A 45 26.19 -6.78 -12.35
CA GLY A 45 26.02 -7.53 -11.09
C GLY A 45 24.69 -7.29 -10.38
N MET A 46 23.71 -6.65 -11.05
CA MET A 46 22.36 -6.46 -10.50
C MET A 46 21.68 -7.81 -10.31
N LEU A 47 21.11 -8.00 -9.13
CA LEU A 47 20.27 -9.14 -8.80
C LEU A 47 18.78 -8.75 -8.92
N PHE A 48 17.94 -9.77 -9.00
CA PHE A 48 16.48 -9.64 -9.08
C PHE A 48 15.84 -10.18 -7.82
N GLY A 49 14.80 -9.51 -7.39
CA GLY A 49 14.04 -9.95 -6.23
C GLY A 49 12.57 -10.15 -6.54
N ASP A 50 11.96 -11.11 -5.86
CA ASP A 50 10.52 -11.34 -5.91
C ASP A 50 9.99 -11.76 -4.53
N PHE A 51 8.70 -11.51 -4.30
CA PHE A 51 8.05 -11.75 -3.01
C PHE A 51 7.23 -13.03 -2.98
N VAL A 52 7.44 -13.81 -1.94
CA VAL A 52 6.48 -14.84 -1.53
C VAL A 52 5.31 -14.14 -0.84
N ARG A 53 4.11 -14.27 -1.40
CA ARG A 53 2.90 -13.61 -0.90
C ARG A 53 1.92 -14.61 -0.34
N SER A 54 1.27 -14.24 0.77
CA SER A 54 0.24 -15.08 1.37
C SER A 54 -1.03 -15.14 0.50
N PRO A 55 -1.60 -16.31 0.26
CA PRO A 55 -2.90 -16.46 -0.37
C PRO A 55 -4.07 -16.17 0.59
N TYR A 56 -3.81 -16.07 1.90
CA TYR A 56 -4.82 -15.91 2.93
C TYR A 56 -5.02 -14.44 3.30
N ALA A 57 -6.25 -14.07 3.59
CA ALA A 57 -6.59 -12.74 4.09
C ALA A 57 -6.24 -12.57 5.58
N HIS A 58 -6.28 -13.65 6.36
CA HIS A 58 -5.87 -13.68 7.77
C HIS A 58 -5.41 -15.08 8.14
N ALA A 59 -4.15 -15.22 8.48
CA ALA A 59 -3.58 -16.50 8.88
C ALA A 59 -2.41 -16.31 9.85
N ARG A 60 -2.16 -17.32 10.64
CA ARG A 60 -0.94 -17.45 11.43
C ARG A 60 0.11 -18.19 10.62
N VAL A 61 1.26 -17.59 10.41
CA VAL A 61 2.44 -18.23 9.82
C VAL A 61 3.13 -19.05 10.90
N LYS A 62 3.16 -20.37 10.77
CA LYS A 62 3.82 -21.26 11.71
C LYS A 62 5.28 -21.47 11.39
N ALA A 63 5.57 -21.66 10.10
CA ALA A 63 6.92 -21.90 9.63
C ALA A 63 7.08 -21.45 8.18
N ILE A 64 8.29 -21.03 7.83
CA ILE A 64 8.72 -20.72 6.47
C ILE A 64 9.95 -21.58 6.21
N ASN A 65 9.83 -22.57 5.31
CA ASN A 65 10.95 -23.41 4.89
C ASN A 65 11.53 -22.88 3.58
N THR A 66 12.77 -22.44 3.63
CA THR A 66 13.49 -21.80 2.53
C THR A 66 14.52 -22.74 1.87
N GLU A 67 14.77 -23.94 2.43
CA GLU A 67 15.84 -24.84 2.01
C GLU A 67 15.76 -25.22 0.53
N LYS A 68 14.55 -25.55 0.05
CA LYS A 68 14.35 -25.93 -1.35
C LYS A 68 14.62 -24.77 -2.31
N ALA A 69 14.23 -23.55 -1.93
CA ALA A 69 14.48 -22.34 -2.73
C ALA A 69 15.99 -22.02 -2.78
N LEU A 70 16.67 -22.09 -1.64
CA LEU A 70 18.13 -21.88 -1.55
C LEU A 70 18.95 -22.92 -2.30
N ALA A 71 18.39 -24.11 -2.54
CA ALA A 71 19.05 -25.17 -3.32
C ALA A 71 18.93 -24.98 -4.84
N LEU A 72 18.10 -24.04 -5.31
CA LEU A 72 17.94 -23.77 -6.76
C LEU A 72 19.13 -23.01 -7.33
N PRO A 73 19.58 -23.37 -8.53
CA PRO A 73 20.61 -22.60 -9.22
C PRO A 73 20.17 -21.17 -9.44
N GLY A 74 21.08 -20.20 -9.17
CA GLY A 74 20.84 -18.79 -9.37
C GLY A 74 20.08 -18.10 -8.23
N VAL A 75 19.59 -18.82 -7.20
CA VAL A 75 19.02 -18.21 -5.98
C VAL A 75 20.15 -17.97 -4.99
N HIS A 76 20.30 -16.71 -4.55
CA HIS A 76 21.34 -16.28 -3.63
C HIS A 76 20.87 -16.18 -2.18
N ALA A 77 19.65 -15.72 -1.98
CA ALA A 77 19.10 -15.53 -0.64
C ALA A 77 17.57 -15.65 -0.63
N VAL A 78 17.05 -16.05 0.52
CA VAL A 78 15.63 -15.94 0.85
C VAL A 78 15.55 -15.28 2.22
N LEU A 79 15.00 -14.07 2.27
CA LEU A 79 14.90 -13.25 3.47
C LEU A 79 13.49 -13.38 4.06
N THR A 80 13.43 -13.47 5.37
CA THR A 80 12.20 -13.49 6.17
C THR A 80 12.20 -12.33 7.17
N ALA A 81 11.13 -12.15 7.92
CA ALA A 81 11.07 -11.13 8.99
C ALA A 81 12.20 -11.32 10.02
N ALA A 82 12.56 -12.58 10.35
CA ALA A 82 13.62 -12.90 11.29
C ALA A 82 15.01 -12.43 10.82
N ASP A 83 15.25 -12.36 9.51
CA ASP A 83 16.51 -11.85 8.95
C ASP A 83 16.60 -10.33 9.01
N LEU A 84 15.45 -9.64 8.99
CA LEU A 84 15.36 -8.18 9.02
C LEU A 84 15.37 -7.60 10.44
N GLU A 85 14.91 -8.37 11.43
CA GLU A 85 14.79 -7.92 12.83
C GLU A 85 16.13 -7.45 13.41
N PRO A 86 17.26 -8.20 13.32
CA PRO A 86 18.55 -7.78 13.86
C PRO A 86 19.09 -6.49 13.21
N LEU A 87 18.63 -6.17 12.00
CA LEU A 87 19.00 -4.96 11.26
C LEU A 87 18.12 -3.76 11.59
N GLY A 88 17.06 -3.94 12.39
CA GLY A 88 16.06 -2.91 12.65
C GLY A 88 15.19 -2.55 11.45
N LEU A 89 15.15 -3.40 10.43
CA LEU A 89 14.44 -3.19 9.16
C LEU A 89 13.15 -4.01 9.04
N HIS A 90 12.70 -4.64 10.11
CA HIS A 90 11.55 -5.55 10.09
C HIS A 90 10.19 -4.85 10.04
N TRP A 91 10.14 -3.53 10.26
CA TRP A 91 8.91 -2.75 10.23
C TRP A 91 9.05 -1.44 9.45
N MET A 92 7.90 -0.93 8.98
CA MET A 92 7.79 0.38 8.31
C MET A 92 6.99 1.34 9.17
N PRO A 93 7.37 2.64 9.23
CA PRO A 93 6.56 3.66 9.90
C PRO A 93 5.26 3.89 9.14
N THR A 94 4.18 4.12 9.88
CA THR A 94 2.88 4.49 9.35
C THR A 94 2.47 5.88 9.84
N LEU A 95 1.47 6.49 9.20
CA LEU A 95 0.94 7.79 9.61
C LEU A 95 0.29 7.75 10.99
N ALA A 96 -0.24 6.59 11.37
CA ALA A 96 -0.94 6.40 12.64
C ALA A 96 -0.02 6.05 13.82
N GLY A 97 1.29 5.90 13.57
CA GLY A 97 2.25 5.49 14.59
C GLY A 97 2.17 4.01 14.97
N ASP A 98 1.32 3.23 14.31
CA ASP A 98 1.34 1.78 14.39
C ASP A 98 2.49 1.20 13.53
N LYS A 99 2.71 -0.11 13.60
CA LYS A 99 3.77 -0.77 12.84
C LYS A 99 3.18 -1.61 11.71
N GLN A 100 3.72 -1.43 10.52
CA GLN A 100 3.51 -2.35 9.41
C GLN A 100 4.80 -3.14 9.18
N MET A 101 4.70 -4.47 9.16
CA MET A 101 5.87 -5.30 8.89
C MET A 101 6.27 -5.24 7.43
N VAL A 102 7.56 -5.20 7.15
CA VAL A 102 8.11 -5.29 5.78
C VAL A 102 7.86 -6.68 5.21
N LEU A 103 8.11 -7.71 6.02
CA LEU A 103 7.70 -9.09 5.77
C LEU A 103 6.86 -9.56 6.94
N ALA A 104 5.85 -10.39 6.71
CA ALA A 104 4.96 -10.87 7.74
C ALA A 104 5.72 -11.62 8.83
N ASP A 105 5.54 -11.19 10.07
CA ASP A 105 6.12 -11.81 11.26
C ASP A 105 5.04 -12.57 12.04
N GLY A 106 5.07 -13.90 11.92
CA GLY A 106 4.17 -14.83 12.61
C GLY A 106 2.70 -14.74 12.22
N LYS A 107 2.27 -13.71 11.45
CA LYS A 107 0.87 -13.49 11.10
C LYS A 107 0.73 -12.66 9.82
N VAL A 108 -0.21 -13.05 8.97
CA VAL A 108 -0.65 -12.24 7.82
C VAL A 108 -2.00 -11.62 8.12
N LEU A 109 -2.18 -10.35 7.68
CA LEU A 109 -3.33 -9.51 7.98
C LEU A 109 -4.19 -9.18 6.75
N PHE A 110 -3.66 -9.43 5.54
CA PHE A 110 -4.36 -9.22 4.28
C PHE A 110 -3.83 -10.17 3.20
N GLN A 111 -4.68 -10.48 2.23
CA GLN A 111 -4.30 -11.31 1.09
C GLN A 111 -3.24 -10.59 0.23
N GLY A 112 -2.20 -11.32 -0.13
CA GLY A 112 -1.08 -10.78 -0.89
C GLY A 112 0.01 -10.15 -0.03
N GLN A 113 -0.10 -10.19 1.32
CA GLN A 113 0.95 -9.69 2.21
C GLN A 113 2.26 -10.45 1.97
N GLU A 114 3.35 -9.73 1.97
CA GLU A 114 4.71 -10.23 1.78
C GLU A 114 5.13 -11.09 2.98
N VAL A 115 5.55 -12.33 2.73
CA VAL A 115 5.97 -13.30 3.77
C VAL A 115 7.47 -13.53 3.72
N ALA A 116 8.05 -13.61 2.52
CA ALA A 116 9.48 -13.75 2.31
C ALA A 116 9.89 -13.02 1.03
N PHE A 117 11.19 -12.77 0.88
CA PHE A 117 11.78 -12.12 -0.29
C PHE A 117 12.91 -12.97 -0.84
N VAL A 118 12.81 -13.36 -2.11
CA VAL A 118 13.81 -14.18 -2.82
C VAL A 118 14.71 -13.27 -3.64
N VAL A 119 16.02 -13.48 -3.58
CA VAL A 119 17.04 -12.77 -4.36
C VAL A 119 17.74 -13.75 -5.28
N ALA A 120 17.78 -13.46 -6.58
CA ALA A 120 18.34 -14.35 -7.59
C ALA A 120 19.06 -13.61 -8.74
N ASP A 121 19.75 -14.38 -9.60
CA ASP A 121 20.47 -13.86 -10.76
C ASP A 121 19.57 -13.22 -11.81
N ASP A 122 18.38 -13.74 -11.98
CA ASP A 122 17.40 -13.25 -12.94
C ASP A 122 15.96 -13.44 -12.43
N ARG A 123 14.97 -12.90 -13.17
CA ARG A 123 13.56 -12.95 -12.82
C ARG A 123 12.98 -14.36 -12.80
N TYR A 124 13.50 -15.27 -13.63
CA TYR A 124 13.01 -16.64 -13.71
C TYR A 124 13.48 -17.42 -12.49
N ALA A 125 14.77 -17.32 -12.16
CA ALA A 125 15.30 -17.94 -10.94
C ALA A 125 14.63 -17.37 -9.67
N ALA A 126 14.32 -16.07 -9.63
CA ALA A 126 13.57 -15.47 -8.52
C ALA A 126 12.16 -16.07 -8.41
N SER A 127 11.44 -16.20 -9.52
CA SER A 127 10.09 -16.78 -9.56
C SER A 127 10.09 -18.27 -9.18
N ASP A 128 11.07 -19.04 -9.67
CA ASP A 128 11.23 -20.45 -9.29
C ASP A 128 11.55 -20.58 -7.79
N GLY A 129 12.38 -19.68 -7.27
CA GLY A 129 12.67 -19.57 -5.84
C GLY A 129 11.42 -19.29 -5.02
N VAL A 130 10.59 -18.34 -5.44
CA VAL A 130 9.29 -18.04 -4.79
C VAL A 130 8.40 -19.29 -4.75
N ALA A 131 8.28 -20.02 -5.87
CA ALA A 131 7.48 -21.23 -5.94
C ALA A 131 8.01 -22.38 -5.07
N ALA A 132 9.32 -22.38 -4.77
CA ALA A 132 9.96 -23.42 -3.96
C ALA A 132 9.90 -23.15 -2.45
N VAL A 133 9.65 -21.91 -2.02
CA VAL A 133 9.45 -21.58 -0.60
C VAL A 133 8.16 -22.23 -0.10
N GLN A 134 8.24 -22.91 1.02
CA GLN A 134 7.09 -23.55 1.66
C GLN A 134 6.69 -22.78 2.91
N VAL A 135 5.47 -22.26 2.91
CA VAL A 135 4.88 -21.58 4.07
C VAL A 135 3.83 -22.47 4.70
N GLU A 136 3.95 -22.70 6.01
CA GLU A 136 2.95 -23.42 6.80
C GLU A 136 2.06 -22.39 7.50
N ASP A 137 0.84 -22.24 6.99
CA ASP A 137 -0.16 -21.30 7.49
C ASP A 137 -1.29 -22.02 8.26
N VAL A 138 -1.88 -21.31 9.21
CA VAL A 138 -3.15 -21.67 9.84
C VAL A 138 -4.13 -20.53 9.63
N GLU A 139 -5.13 -20.78 8.80
CA GLU A 139 -6.18 -19.81 8.49
C GLU A 139 -6.93 -19.38 9.76
N ARG A 140 -7.26 -18.09 9.81
CA ARG A 140 -8.03 -17.46 10.89
C ARG A 140 -9.28 -16.78 10.35
N PRO A 141 -10.26 -16.45 11.25
CA PRO A 141 -11.45 -15.71 10.85
C PRO A 141 -11.07 -14.42 10.12
N VAL A 142 -11.71 -14.19 8.99
CA VAL A 142 -11.43 -13.08 8.07
C VAL A 142 -12.30 -11.88 8.42
N LEU A 143 -11.73 -10.69 8.30
CA LEU A 143 -12.42 -9.42 8.47
C LEU A 143 -12.11 -8.52 7.25
N VAL A 144 -13.02 -8.52 6.27
CA VAL A 144 -12.88 -7.75 5.01
C VAL A 144 -13.82 -6.55 4.94
N ASP A 145 -14.85 -6.53 5.78
CA ASP A 145 -15.84 -5.46 5.82
C ASP A 145 -15.45 -4.45 6.91
N PRO A 146 -15.02 -3.22 6.55
CA PRO A 146 -14.59 -2.23 7.52
C PRO A 146 -15.71 -1.81 8.48
N PHE A 147 -16.98 -1.84 8.03
CA PHE A 147 -18.12 -1.50 8.88
C PHE A 147 -18.41 -2.55 9.97
N LYS A 148 -17.95 -3.79 9.76
CA LYS A 148 -18.03 -4.86 10.73
C LYS A 148 -16.84 -4.94 11.67
N ALA A 149 -15.76 -4.18 11.39
CA ALA A 149 -14.53 -4.25 12.14
C ALA A 149 -14.66 -3.80 13.60
N GLU A 150 -15.63 -2.96 13.91
CA GLU A 150 -15.89 -2.42 15.24
C GLU A 150 -17.13 -3.01 15.93
N LEU A 151 -17.72 -4.06 15.36
CA LEU A 151 -18.84 -4.76 15.99
C LEU A 151 -18.35 -5.71 17.09
N ASP A 152 -19.21 -5.90 18.11
CA ASP A 152 -18.94 -6.87 19.17
C ASP A 152 -18.71 -8.27 18.60
N GLY A 153 -17.57 -8.88 19.01
CA GLY A 153 -17.17 -10.21 18.54
C GLY A 153 -16.45 -10.22 17.20
N ALA A 154 -16.16 -9.06 16.60
CA ALA A 154 -15.30 -9.00 15.41
C ALA A 154 -13.91 -9.56 15.70
N PRO A 155 -13.29 -10.32 14.75
CA PRO A 155 -11.93 -10.78 14.91
C PRO A 155 -10.96 -9.61 15.09
N VAL A 156 -10.11 -9.66 16.12
CA VAL A 156 -9.07 -8.66 16.33
C VAL A 156 -7.90 -8.95 15.41
N LEU A 157 -7.61 -8.03 14.50
CA LEU A 157 -6.51 -8.19 13.54
C LEU A 157 -5.16 -7.81 14.15
N ARG A 158 -5.12 -6.72 14.91
CA ARG A 158 -3.90 -6.15 15.52
C ARG A 158 -3.91 -6.41 17.04
N GLU A 159 -3.70 -7.68 17.40
CA GLU A 159 -3.60 -8.11 18.81
C GLU A 159 -2.46 -7.42 19.55
N ASP A 160 -1.39 -7.06 18.84
CA ASP A 160 -0.20 -6.35 19.35
C ASP A 160 -0.50 -4.95 19.90
N ILE A 161 -1.58 -4.33 19.44
CA ILE A 161 -2.02 -3.00 19.90
C ILE A 161 -3.43 -3.00 20.48
N ALA A 162 -4.07 -4.16 20.63
CA ALA A 162 -5.47 -4.26 21.05
C ALA A 162 -5.76 -3.61 22.42
N ASP A 163 -4.81 -3.74 23.34
CA ASP A 163 -4.92 -3.21 24.72
C ASP A 163 -4.53 -1.73 24.83
N GLN A 164 -4.01 -1.11 23.77
CA GLN A 164 -3.65 0.30 23.79
C GLN A 164 -4.91 1.15 23.77
N LYS A 165 -5.09 1.98 24.81
CA LYS A 165 -6.26 2.88 24.94
C LYS A 165 -6.11 4.17 24.13
N GLU A 166 -4.88 4.56 23.83
CA GLU A 166 -4.56 5.77 23.07
C GLU A 166 -3.76 5.39 21.82
N GLY A 167 -4.15 5.94 20.68
CA GLY A 167 -3.41 5.90 19.43
C GLY A 167 -2.69 7.22 19.16
N ALA A 168 -1.96 7.32 18.07
CA ALA A 168 -1.20 8.52 17.68
C ALA A 168 -2.06 9.79 17.57
N HIS A 169 -3.35 9.66 17.35
CA HIS A 169 -4.30 10.76 17.13
C HIS A 169 -5.54 10.70 18.05
N GLY A 170 -5.37 10.25 19.29
CA GLY A 170 -6.42 10.23 20.30
C GLY A 170 -6.86 8.85 20.76
N ALA A 171 -7.97 8.81 21.52
CA ALA A 171 -8.45 7.58 22.13
C ALA A 171 -8.95 6.57 21.09
N ARG A 172 -8.58 5.32 21.28
CA ARG A 172 -9.05 4.19 20.48
C ARG A 172 -10.40 3.71 21.02
N ARG A 173 -11.38 3.60 20.13
CA ARG A 173 -12.75 3.21 20.48
C ARG A 173 -13.01 1.69 20.37
N HIS A 174 -12.12 0.96 19.68
CA HIS A 174 -12.21 -0.48 19.48
C HIS A 174 -10.83 -1.08 19.21
N PRO A 175 -10.54 -2.37 19.54
CA PRO A 175 -9.27 -3.03 19.26
C PRO A 175 -8.83 -2.97 17.78
N ASN A 176 -9.77 -2.97 16.82
CA ASN A 176 -9.47 -2.82 15.40
C ASN A 176 -9.40 -1.35 14.93
N HIS A 177 -9.76 -0.39 15.76
CA HIS A 177 -9.67 1.03 15.43
C HIS A 177 -8.23 1.51 15.61
N ILE A 178 -7.56 1.93 14.56
CA ILE A 178 -6.17 2.38 14.62
C ILE A 178 -6.10 3.85 15.07
N PHE A 179 -6.78 4.76 14.37
CA PHE A 179 -6.81 6.18 14.70
C PHE A 179 -8.01 6.88 14.05
N THR A 180 -8.34 8.07 14.55
CA THR A 180 -9.23 9.02 13.89
C THR A 180 -8.41 10.24 13.49
N TRP A 181 -8.50 10.63 12.23
CA TRP A 181 -7.89 11.85 11.74
C TRP A 181 -8.96 12.92 11.52
N GLU A 182 -8.80 14.05 12.17
CA GLU A 182 -9.64 15.21 11.98
C GLU A 182 -8.77 16.42 11.64
N SER A 183 -9.18 17.24 10.68
CA SER A 183 -8.48 18.47 10.29
C SER A 183 -9.47 19.55 9.93
N GLY A 184 -9.17 20.78 10.33
CA GLY A 184 -10.03 21.95 10.12
C GLY A 184 -11.01 22.19 11.27
N ASP A 185 -11.99 23.06 11.01
CA ASP A 185 -13.08 23.39 11.94
C ASP A 185 -14.41 22.97 11.32
N ARG A 186 -14.98 21.89 11.85
CA ARG A 186 -16.24 21.32 11.37
C ARG A 186 -17.40 22.31 11.50
N ALA A 187 -17.52 23.00 12.63
CA ALA A 187 -18.63 23.90 12.89
C ALA A 187 -18.62 25.09 11.93
N THR A 188 -17.44 25.70 11.72
CA THR A 188 -17.28 26.78 10.76
C THR A 188 -17.53 26.30 9.32
N THR A 189 -17.05 25.12 8.95
CA THR A 189 -17.28 24.54 7.61
C THR A 189 -18.77 24.27 7.37
N GLU A 190 -19.47 23.65 8.32
CA GLU A 190 -20.92 23.38 8.23
C GLU A 190 -21.73 24.68 8.14
N ALA A 191 -21.36 25.72 8.90
CA ALA A 191 -22.01 27.04 8.83
C ALA A 191 -21.87 27.68 7.45
N VAL A 192 -20.67 27.67 6.88
CA VAL A 192 -20.42 28.22 5.53
C VAL A 192 -21.18 27.43 4.46
N LEU A 193 -21.22 26.10 4.57
CA LEU A 193 -21.97 25.25 3.62
C LEU A 193 -23.48 25.47 3.73
N ALA A 194 -24.02 25.70 4.94
CA ALA A 194 -25.44 25.97 5.15
C ALA A 194 -25.91 27.31 4.56
N GLU A 195 -25.00 28.29 4.48
CA GLU A 195 -25.27 29.61 3.89
C GLU A 195 -24.98 29.66 2.37
N ALA A 196 -24.40 28.63 1.80
CA ALA A 196 -24.05 28.58 0.39
C ALA A 196 -25.31 28.54 -0.49
N GLU A 197 -25.39 29.45 -1.48
CA GLU A 197 -26.49 29.51 -2.45
C GLU A 197 -26.60 28.23 -3.29
N VAL A 198 -25.45 27.60 -3.61
CA VAL A 198 -25.35 26.31 -4.28
C VAL A 198 -24.30 25.46 -3.56
N CYS A 199 -24.70 24.27 -3.10
CA CYS A 199 -23.80 23.30 -2.48
C CYS A 199 -23.89 21.97 -3.23
N LEU A 200 -22.74 21.47 -3.71
CA LEU A 200 -22.61 20.13 -4.26
C LEU A 200 -21.70 19.33 -3.35
N LEU A 201 -22.28 18.43 -2.59
CA LEU A 201 -21.52 17.52 -1.72
C LEU A 201 -21.26 16.20 -2.46
N TYR A 202 -19.99 15.90 -2.67
CA TYR A 202 -19.57 14.60 -3.19
C TYR A 202 -19.24 13.69 -2.02
N THR A 203 -20.01 12.63 -1.85
CA THR A 203 -19.68 11.53 -0.95
C THR A 203 -19.28 10.34 -1.80
N SER A 204 -18.16 9.67 -1.44
CA SER A 204 -17.90 8.33 -1.93
C SER A 204 -18.76 7.37 -1.11
N ASP A 205 -19.75 6.77 -1.74
CA ASP A 205 -20.53 5.66 -1.17
C ASP A 205 -19.65 4.42 -1.02
#